data_9ddc9d000391a2075c1c7b140411dc55
#
_entry.id   9ddc9d000391a2075c1c7b140411dc55
#
_cell.length_a   1.000
_cell.length_b   1.000
_cell.length_c   1.000
_cell.angle_alpha   90.00
_cell.angle_beta   90.00
_cell.angle_gamma   90.00
#
_symmetry.space_group_name_H-M   'P 1'
#
loop_
_entity.id
_entity.type
_entity.pdbx_description
1 polymer ?
#
loop_
_entity_poly.entity_id
_entity_poly.type
_entity_poly.pdbx_seq_one_letter_code
_entity_poly.pdbx_strand_id
1 'polypeptide(L)'
;ARALEIIGNINPDIIVIIALVPTRGTGMENVTPPSVEVIAKTVAAARLMHSDTSIAIGCMRPKAEKTLEERLAIQAGADRVVLPSRSTVKYAHNEGFIVKHLDGCCAIPKQLEYLTIRKVS
;
A
#
# COMPACT_ATOMS: atom_id res chain seq x y z
N ALA A 1 15.42 -1.31 4.71
CA ALA A 1 15.60 -0.14 5.59
C ALA A 1 16.45 0.95 4.94
N ARG A 2 17.55 0.57 4.29
CA ARG A 2 18.42 1.57 3.64
C ARG A 2 17.72 2.33 2.51
N ALA A 3 16.88 1.64 1.72
CA ALA A 3 16.09 2.29 0.67
C ALA A 3 15.17 3.37 1.24
N LEU A 4 14.52 3.08 2.37
CA LEU A 4 13.64 4.03 3.06
C LEU A 4 14.41 5.24 3.59
N GLU A 5 15.63 5.06 4.08
CA GLU A 5 16.49 6.15 4.54
C GLU A 5 16.87 7.08 3.38
N ILE A 6 17.25 6.51 2.24
CA ILE A 6 17.60 7.27 1.03
C ILE A 6 16.39 8.06 0.52
N ILE A 7 15.22 7.44 0.48
CA ILE A 7 13.96 8.08 0.07
C ILE A 7 13.62 9.26 1.00
N GLY A 8 13.87 9.13 2.29
CA GLY A 8 13.62 10.19 3.27
C GLY A 8 14.38 11.48 2.97
N ASN A 9 15.55 11.38 2.35
CA ASN A 9 16.36 12.55 2.01
C ASN A 9 15.75 13.42 0.89
N ILE A 10 14.78 12.91 0.14
CA ILE A 10 14.14 13.64 -0.96
C ILE A 10 12.71 14.08 -0.64
N ASN A 11 12.22 13.86 0.58
CA ASN A 11 10.87 14.23 1.05
C ASN A 11 9.76 13.85 0.05
N PRO A 12 9.54 12.55 -0.21
CA PRO A 12 8.53 12.13 -1.18
C PRO A 12 7.11 12.52 -0.74
N ASP A 13 6.23 12.81 -1.69
CA ASP A 13 4.81 13.07 -1.43
C ASP A 13 4.08 11.81 -0.99
N ILE A 14 4.49 10.67 -1.54
CA ILE A 14 3.91 9.37 -1.23
C ILE A 14 4.96 8.27 -1.42
N ILE A 15 4.88 7.25 -0.58
CA ILE A 15 5.68 6.03 -0.71
C ILE A 15 4.74 4.92 -1.13
N VAL A 16 4.98 4.32 -2.30
CA VAL A 16 4.18 3.19 -2.80
C VAL A 16 5.00 1.92 -2.62
N ILE A 17 4.45 0.98 -1.87
CA ILE A 17 5.07 -0.33 -1.63
C ILE A 17 4.40 -1.33 -2.57
N ILE A 18 5.22 -2.00 -3.37
CA ILE A 18 4.78 -3.06 -4.26
C ILE A 18 5.54 -4.33 -3.94
N ALA A 19 4.92 -5.46 -4.19
CA ALA A 19 5.55 -6.75 -4.00
C ALA A 19 5.98 -7.34 -5.35
N LEU A 20 7.13 -8.00 -5.36
CA LEU A 20 7.58 -8.71 -6.56
C LEU A 20 6.59 -9.81 -6.91
N VAL A 21 6.09 -9.77 -8.14
CA VAL A 21 5.27 -10.83 -8.71
C VAL A 21 6.13 -11.56 -9.75
N PRO A 22 6.56 -12.81 -9.49
CA PRO A 22 7.33 -13.58 -10.46
C PRO A 22 6.56 -13.70 -11.76
N THR A 23 7.15 -13.27 -12.86
CA THR A 23 6.51 -13.29 -14.17
C THR A 23 7.27 -14.25 -15.10
N ARG A 24 6.55 -15.19 -15.69
CA ARG A 24 7.12 -16.16 -16.62
C ARG A 24 7.81 -15.47 -17.80
N GLY A 25 8.95 -15.97 -18.20
CA GLY A 25 9.74 -15.40 -19.29
C GLY A 25 10.67 -14.26 -18.90
N THR A 26 10.73 -13.90 -17.61
CA THR A 26 11.65 -12.87 -17.08
C THR A 26 12.77 -13.54 -16.28
N GLY A 27 13.86 -12.81 -16.05
CA GLY A 27 14.95 -13.29 -15.19
C GLY A 27 14.56 -13.51 -13.73
N MET A 28 13.39 -13.02 -13.32
CA MET A 28 12.87 -13.13 -11.95
C MET A 28 11.72 -14.15 -11.81
N GLU A 29 11.48 -14.97 -12.83
CA GLU A 29 10.33 -15.90 -12.83
C GLU A 29 10.37 -16.95 -11.71
N ASN A 30 11.56 -17.31 -11.25
CA ASN A 30 11.74 -18.33 -10.20
C ASN A 30 11.98 -17.73 -8.82
N VAL A 31 11.88 -16.42 -8.65
CA VAL A 31 12.08 -15.76 -7.36
C VAL A 31 10.82 -15.93 -6.51
N THR A 32 11.02 -16.31 -5.24
CA THR A 32 9.92 -16.42 -4.28
C THR A 32 9.40 -15.02 -3.95
N PRO A 33 8.09 -14.75 -4.09
CA PRO A 33 7.54 -13.45 -3.69
C PRO A 33 7.71 -13.25 -2.17
N PRO A 34 7.79 -11.99 -1.70
CA PRO A 34 7.90 -11.71 -0.27
C PRO A 34 6.63 -12.18 0.46
N SER A 35 6.80 -12.60 1.72
CA SER A 35 5.66 -12.97 2.57
C SER A 35 4.84 -11.75 2.97
N VAL A 36 3.60 -11.98 3.41
CA VAL A 36 2.73 -10.89 3.89
C VAL A 36 3.34 -10.20 5.12
N GLU A 37 4.06 -10.94 5.96
CA GLU A 37 4.74 -10.39 7.13
C GLU A 37 5.87 -9.43 6.72
N VAL A 38 6.63 -9.76 5.68
CA VAL A 38 7.70 -8.88 5.17
C VAL A 38 7.10 -7.59 4.62
N ILE A 39 6.00 -7.67 3.90
CA ILE A 39 5.29 -6.50 3.37
C ILE A 39 4.79 -5.63 4.53
N ALA A 40 4.15 -6.23 5.52
CA ALA A 40 3.66 -5.50 6.70
C ALA A 40 4.80 -4.82 7.47
N LYS A 41 5.91 -5.51 7.66
CA LYS A 41 7.10 -4.94 8.33
C LYS A 41 7.68 -3.78 7.54
N THR A 42 7.67 -3.85 6.22
CA THR A 42 8.14 -2.76 5.35
C THR A 42 7.22 -1.54 5.49
N VAL A 43 5.92 -1.75 5.52
CA VAL A 43 4.94 -0.67 5.77
C VAL A 43 5.18 -0.04 7.14
N ALA A 44 5.34 -0.84 8.17
CA ALA A 44 5.59 -0.36 9.53
C ALA A 44 6.89 0.45 9.61
N ALA A 45 7.97 -0.03 9.00
CA ALA A 45 9.24 0.69 8.93
C ALA A 45 9.10 2.03 8.20
N ALA A 46 8.40 2.04 7.07
CA ALA A 46 8.11 3.26 6.32
C ALA A 46 7.33 4.26 7.17
N ARG A 47 6.33 3.81 7.92
CA ARG A 47 5.53 4.68 8.79
C ARG A 47 6.37 5.25 9.93
N LEU A 48 7.23 4.47 10.55
CA LEU A 48 8.11 4.94 11.63
C LEU A 48 9.14 5.95 11.14
N MET A 49 9.67 5.75 9.94
CA MET A 49 10.69 6.64 9.37
C MET A 49 10.09 7.89 8.69
N HIS A 50 8.86 7.81 8.24
CA HIS A 50 8.18 8.88 7.46
C HIS A 50 6.76 9.08 7.99
N SER A 51 6.65 9.60 9.22
CA SER A 51 5.37 9.70 9.94
C SER A 51 4.30 10.53 9.22
N ASP A 52 4.71 11.52 8.45
CA ASP A 52 3.80 12.45 7.78
C ASP A 52 3.60 12.15 6.28
N THR A 53 4.31 11.15 5.75
CA THR A 53 4.21 10.79 4.35
C THR A 53 3.08 9.77 4.14
N SER A 54 2.29 9.93 3.08
CA SER A 54 1.29 8.93 2.70
C SER A 54 1.97 7.64 2.24
N ILE A 55 1.49 6.51 2.75
CA ILE A 55 2.01 5.19 2.41
C ILE A 55 0.91 4.37 1.76
N ALA A 56 1.18 3.87 0.56
CA ALA A 56 0.23 3.09 -0.22
C ALA A 56 0.75 1.68 -0.50
N ILE A 57 -0.16 0.72 -0.48
CA ILE A 57 0.07 -0.60 -1.08
C ILE A 57 -0.39 -0.52 -2.51
N GLY A 58 0.55 -0.68 -3.44
CA GLY A 58 0.29 -0.53 -4.87
C GLY A 58 -0.38 -1.75 -5.51
N CYS A 59 -0.57 -1.68 -6.82
CA CYS A 59 -1.30 -2.70 -7.57
C CYS A 59 -0.48 -3.99 -7.83
N MET A 60 0.83 -3.91 -7.79
CA MET A 60 1.71 -5.07 -7.99
C MET A 60 1.82 -5.86 -6.69
N ARG A 61 0.97 -6.86 -6.56
CA ARG A 61 0.91 -7.74 -5.38
C ARG A 61 0.54 -9.16 -5.79
N PRO A 62 1.11 -10.19 -5.11
CA PRO A 62 0.61 -11.56 -5.29
C PRO A 62 -0.87 -11.65 -4.91
N LYS A 63 -1.64 -12.42 -5.66
CA LYS A 63 -3.07 -12.57 -5.40
C LYS A 63 -3.36 -13.49 -4.21
N ALA A 64 -2.44 -14.40 -3.91
CA ALA A 64 -2.57 -15.27 -2.75
C ALA A 64 -2.51 -14.43 -1.47
N GLU A 65 -3.34 -14.75 -0.49
CA GLU A 65 -3.40 -14.07 0.80
C GLU A 65 -3.63 -12.55 0.74
N LYS A 66 -4.22 -12.07 -0.35
CA LYS A 66 -4.48 -10.65 -0.59
C LYS A 66 -5.17 -9.95 0.60
N THR A 67 -6.21 -10.56 1.13
CA THR A 67 -6.97 -9.99 2.25
C THR A 67 -6.13 -9.86 3.51
N LEU A 68 -5.32 -10.87 3.82
CA LEU A 68 -4.43 -10.84 4.99
C LEU A 68 -3.36 -9.75 4.81
N GLU A 69 -2.75 -9.68 3.65
CA GLU A 69 -1.76 -8.65 3.32
C GLU A 69 -2.33 -7.24 3.51
N GLU A 70 -3.51 -6.99 2.97
CA GLU A 70 -4.17 -5.69 3.07
C GLU A 70 -4.49 -5.32 4.52
N ARG A 71 -5.01 -6.25 5.31
CA ARG A 71 -5.30 -6.01 6.73
C ARG A 71 -4.04 -5.71 7.52
N LEU A 72 -2.99 -6.51 7.35
CA LEU A 72 -1.72 -6.30 8.03
C LEU A 72 -1.09 -4.97 7.63
N ALA A 73 -1.18 -4.59 6.36
CA ALA A 73 -0.69 -3.30 5.90
C ALA A 73 -1.43 -2.13 6.55
N ILE A 74 -2.75 -2.21 6.67
CA ILE A 74 -3.56 -1.19 7.36
C ILE A 74 -3.14 -1.09 8.82
N GLN A 75 -3.00 -2.21 9.51
CA GLN A 75 -2.54 -2.24 10.91
C GLN A 75 -1.14 -1.65 11.08
N ALA A 76 -0.28 -1.85 10.10
CA ALA A 76 1.09 -1.33 10.11
C ALA A 76 1.19 0.16 9.78
N GLY A 77 0.11 0.79 9.28
CA GLY A 77 0.06 2.22 9.03
C GLY A 77 -0.09 2.66 7.59
N ALA A 78 -0.50 1.78 6.69
CA ALA A 78 -0.79 2.16 5.31
C ALA A 78 -2.03 3.07 5.23
N ASP A 79 -1.94 4.12 4.43
CA ASP A 79 -3.03 5.09 4.22
C ASP A 79 -3.90 4.73 3.04
N ARG A 80 -3.35 4.02 2.06
CA ARG A 80 -4.04 3.67 0.81
C ARG A 80 -3.81 2.21 0.46
N VAL A 81 -4.86 1.59 -0.07
CA VAL A 81 -4.80 0.24 -0.61
C VAL A 81 -5.43 0.27 -2.00
N VAL A 82 -4.67 -0.15 -3.00
CA VAL A 82 -5.15 -0.20 -4.39
C VAL A 82 -5.99 -1.46 -4.59
N LEU A 83 -7.17 -1.30 -5.16
CA LEU A 83 -8.10 -2.39 -5.47
C LEU A 83 -8.31 -3.35 -4.29
N PRO A 84 -8.74 -2.84 -3.12
CA PRO A 84 -8.90 -3.67 -1.94
C PRO A 84 -10.03 -4.69 -2.11
N SER A 85 -9.92 -5.81 -1.40
CA SER A 85 -11.02 -6.77 -1.32
C SER A 85 -12.19 -6.17 -0.53
N ARG A 86 -13.40 -6.68 -0.77
CA ARG A 86 -14.59 -6.24 -0.02
C ARG A 86 -14.44 -6.46 1.47
N SER A 87 -13.84 -7.57 1.86
CA SER A 87 -13.61 -7.89 3.29
C SER A 87 -12.63 -6.91 3.94
N THR A 88 -11.65 -6.42 3.19
CA THR A 88 -10.72 -5.39 3.69
C THR A 88 -11.43 -4.06 3.93
N VAL A 89 -12.29 -3.64 3.01
CA VAL A 89 -13.08 -2.41 3.18
C VAL A 89 -13.99 -2.53 4.39
N LYS A 90 -14.65 -3.67 4.55
CA LYS A 90 -15.50 -3.95 5.72
C LYS A 90 -14.69 -3.94 7.02
N TYR A 91 -13.52 -4.56 7.01
CA TYR A 91 -12.60 -4.53 8.13
C TYR A 91 -12.23 -3.10 8.53
N ALA A 92 -11.86 -2.26 7.56
CA ALA A 92 -11.49 -0.87 7.83
C ALA A 92 -12.66 -0.09 8.46
N HIS A 93 -13.89 -0.25 7.96
CA HIS A 93 -15.07 0.36 8.57
C HIS A 93 -15.30 -0.13 10.00
N ASN A 94 -15.17 -1.44 10.25
CA ASN A 94 -15.38 -2.02 11.57
C ASN A 94 -14.33 -1.54 12.59
N GLU A 95 -13.12 -1.22 12.12
CA GLU A 95 -12.06 -0.68 12.98
C GLU A 95 -12.16 0.84 13.19
N GLY A 96 -13.18 1.48 12.64
CA GLY A 96 -13.43 2.91 12.83
C GLY A 96 -12.71 3.82 11.84
N PHE A 97 -12.08 3.27 10.79
CA PHE A 97 -11.45 4.10 9.76
C PHE A 97 -12.49 4.77 8.86
N ILE A 98 -12.21 5.99 8.45
CA ILE A 98 -12.97 6.68 7.42
C ILE A 98 -12.42 6.22 6.07
N VAL A 99 -13.24 5.56 5.26
CA VAL A 99 -12.83 5.02 3.96
C VAL A 99 -13.26 5.96 2.84
N LYS A 100 -12.28 6.46 2.08
CA LYS A 100 -12.51 7.26 0.88
C LYS A 100 -12.19 6.44 -0.36
N HIS A 101 -13.07 6.45 -1.34
CA HIS A 101 -12.85 5.79 -2.61
C HIS A 101 -12.31 6.81 -3.62
N LEU A 102 -11.11 6.54 -4.16
CA LEU A 102 -10.46 7.41 -5.13
C LEU A 102 -10.48 6.77 -6.51
N ASP A 103 -10.76 7.55 -7.53
CA ASP A 103 -10.74 7.14 -8.94
C ASP A 103 -9.49 7.66 -9.63
N GLY A 104 -8.33 7.39 -9.07
CA GLY A 104 -7.07 7.85 -9.59
C GLY A 104 -5.94 6.86 -9.40
N CYS A 105 -4.76 7.24 -9.83
CA CYS A 105 -3.54 6.46 -9.62
C CYS A 105 -3.19 6.37 -8.13
N CYS A 106 -2.60 5.26 -7.71
CA CYS A 106 -2.14 5.07 -6.34
C CYS A 106 -1.07 6.09 -5.90
N ALA A 107 -0.41 6.74 -6.84
CA ALA A 107 0.64 7.72 -6.59
C ALA A 107 0.15 9.17 -6.57
N ILE A 108 -1.16 9.42 -6.53
CA ILE A 108 -1.69 10.79 -6.45
C ILE A 108 -1.31 11.41 -5.10
N PRO A 109 -0.67 12.60 -5.10
CA PRO A 109 -0.35 13.30 -3.86
C PRO A 109 -1.60 13.58 -3.03
N LYS A 110 -1.45 13.56 -1.71
CA LYS A 110 -2.57 13.77 -0.77
C LYS A 110 -3.31 15.08 -1.03
N GLN A 111 -2.58 16.13 -1.40
CA GLN A 111 -3.15 17.45 -1.70
C GLN A 111 -4.13 17.45 -2.87
N LEU A 112 -4.04 16.45 -3.76
CA LEU A 112 -4.86 16.33 -4.95
C LEU A 112 -5.96 15.26 -4.82
N GLU A 113 -6.07 14.60 -3.67
CA GLU A 113 -7.07 13.55 -3.44
C GLU A 113 -8.49 14.04 -3.71
N TYR A 114 -8.81 15.29 -3.35
CA TYR A 114 -10.15 15.85 -3.52
C TYR A 114 -10.64 15.83 -4.96
N LEU A 115 -9.71 15.84 -5.94
CA LEU A 115 -10.05 15.78 -7.36
C LEU A 115 -10.49 14.38 -7.82
N THR A 116 -10.15 13.36 -7.02
CA THR A 116 -10.33 11.96 -7.40
C THR A 116 -11.32 11.21 -6.51
N ILE A 117 -11.87 11.87 -5.48
CA ILE A 117 -12.85 11.24 -4.59
C ILE A 117 -14.08 10.83 -5.37
N ARG A 118 -14.40 9.54 -5.34
CA ARG A 118 -15.60 9.02 -5.97
C ARG A 118 -16.83 9.55 -5.23
N LYS A 119 -17.72 10.20 -5.95
CA LYS A 119 -19.02 10.58 -5.40
C LYS A 119 -19.88 9.33 -5.32
N VAL A 120 -20.28 8.99 -4.10
CA VAL A 120 -21.26 7.92 -3.87
C VAL A 120 -22.64 8.56 -3.98
N SER A 121 -23.37 8.16 -5.00
CA SER A 121 -24.75 8.58 -5.19
C SER A 121 -25.70 7.69 -4.40
#